data_7e57441b03571fac83d4b2483dd49ada
#
_entry.id   7e57441b03571fac83d4b2483dd49ada
#
_cell.length_a   1.000
_cell.length_b   1.000
_cell.length_c   1.000
_cell.angle_alpha   90.00
_cell.angle_beta   90.00
_cell.angle_gamma   90.00
#
_symmetry.space_group_name_H-M   'P 1'
#
loop_
_entity.id
_entity.type
_entity.pdbx_description
1 polymer ?
#
loop_
_entity_poly.entity_id
_entity_poly.type
_entity_poly.pdbx_seq_one_letter_code
_entity_poly.pdbx_strand_id
1 'polypeptide(L)'
;MQPLTNFLISTAYAVVAVAFVLGVMILVHEFGHYAVAKMCGVRVEVFSLGFGKRLFGFRHGDTDYRVSALPLGGYVKMAGENPMDARTGDPGEFVSHPRWQRLLIAVAGPTMNILLAIGIVTGVFMVHYSHDWYLDQPTQVGWVEENSPAAKAGLMPGDLITQIDGFSNPLWEDTKAKITISPQQPLPITVKRGDHTLSMTLIPETYGPNKAGEAGLEPAAGITVEAMEESMPAYKAGIRKSDEILAVNGIALHSIGELTHFLQQDKGKPVEITALHDGRPTKYQMTPVLAPNGQGEQRYRIGFSPGVRQHVDSLTFSQALSRSVETNKKYAFLLVELVEKMVQKKVSVKMMSGPIDIARVSGEAAREPGWTPLLLLMAGISLNLGIFNLFPIPILDGGVILLLLIEGLMRRDISLHIKERIYQAAFVFLVLFAAMVIFNDISKTLPGLSKLLP
;
A
#
# COMPACT_ATOMS: atom_id res chain seq x y z
N MET A 1 27.86 -0.91 -21.51
CA MET A 1 27.52 0.46 -21.08
C MET A 1 26.02 0.66 -20.82
N GLN A 2 25.11 0.22 -21.72
CA GLN A 2 23.64 0.33 -21.51
C GLN A 2 23.10 -0.17 -20.17
N PRO A 3 23.51 -1.35 -19.62
CA PRO A 3 22.97 -1.82 -18.35
C PRO A 3 23.31 -0.91 -17.14
N LEU A 4 24.53 -0.37 -17.11
CA LEU A 4 24.97 0.53 -16.03
C LEU A 4 24.26 1.88 -16.10
N THR A 5 24.06 2.41 -17.30
CA THR A 5 23.33 3.66 -17.52
C THR A 5 21.86 3.51 -17.09
N ASN A 6 21.22 2.41 -17.47
CA ASN A 6 19.85 2.11 -17.07
C ASN A 6 19.72 1.94 -15.54
N PHE A 7 20.68 1.28 -14.91
CA PHE A 7 20.74 1.15 -13.44
C PHE A 7 20.88 2.52 -12.75
N LEU A 8 21.80 3.38 -13.20
CA LEU A 8 21.99 4.70 -12.62
C LEU A 8 20.77 5.60 -12.79
N ILE A 9 20.15 5.62 -13.98
CA ILE A 9 18.93 6.37 -14.25
C ILE A 9 17.80 5.85 -13.35
N SER A 10 17.63 4.56 -13.24
CA SER A 10 16.65 3.89 -12.40
C SER A 10 16.78 4.25 -10.91
N THR A 11 18.02 4.26 -10.42
CA THR A 11 18.32 4.64 -9.04
C THR A 11 18.05 6.12 -8.80
N ALA A 12 18.40 7.00 -9.76
CA ALA A 12 18.12 8.43 -9.67
C ALA A 12 16.61 8.72 -9.60
N TYR A 13 15.78 8.06 -10.43
CA TYR A 13 14.31 8.18 -10.36
C TYR A 13 13.78 7.74 -9.00
N ALA A 14 14.24 6.63 -8.47
CA ALA A 14 13.81 6.13 -7.16
C ALA A 14 14.16 7.11 -6.03
N VAL A 15 15.38 7.67 -6.04
CA VAL A 15 15.83 8.66 -5.04
C VAL A 15 15.01 9.93 -5.12
N VAL A 16 14.75 10.46 -6.30
CA VAL A 16 13.97 11.69 -6.49
C VAL A 16 12.50 11.44 -6.08
N ALA A 17 11.92 10.32 -6.51
CA ALA A 17 10.53 9.98 -6.20
C ALA A 17 10.32 9.81 -4.69
N VAL A 18 11.19 9.05 -4.00
CA VAL A 18 11.06 8.86 -2.56
C VAL A 18 11.31 10.15 -1.78
N ALA A 19 12.28 10.97 -2.20
CA ALA A 19 12.53 12.27 -1.57
C ALA A 19 11.32 13.21 -1.73
N PHE A 20 10.67 13.21 -2.89
CA PHE A 20 9.44 13.97 -3.12
C PHE A 20 8.29 13.45 -2.25
N VAL A 21 8.01 12.15 -2.30
CA VAL A 21 6.92 11.53 -1.54
C VAL A 21 7.09 11.76 -0.04
N LEU A 22 8.23 11.39 0.53
CA LEU A 22 8.51 11.57 1.95
C LEU A 22 8.58 13.05 2.33
N GLY A 23 9.19 13.88 1.50
CA GLY A 23 9.31 15.31 1.75
C GLY A 23 7.96 16.01 1.88
N VAL A 24 7.02 15.74 0.97
CA VAL A 24 5.66 16.31 1.02
C VAL A 24 4.91 15.83 2.26
N MET A 25 4.94 14.53 2.57
CA MET A 25 4.21 13.98 3.70
C MET A 25 4.73 14.50 5.04
N ILE A 26 6.05 14.58 5.20
CA ILE A 26 6.66 15.09 6.41
C ILE A 26 6.39 16.59 6.55
N LEU A 27 6.52 17.36 5.45
CA LEU A 27 6.20 18.78 5.45
C LEU A 27 4.76 19.05 5.91
N VAL A 28 3.79 18.27 5.42
CA VAL A 28 2.37 18.39 5.79
C VAL A 28 2.16 17.98 7.25
N HIS A 29 2.84 16.93 7.71
CA HIS A 29 2.82 16.50 9.11
C HIS A 29 3.33 17.61 10.04
N GLU A 30 4.53 18.10 9.79
CA GLU A 30 5.14 19.19 10.58
C GLU A 30 4.33 20.47 10.52
N PHE A 31 3.73 20.76 9.35
CA PHE A 31 2.82 21.89 9.21
C PHE A 31 1.60 21.78 10.13
N GLY A 32 1.09 20.58 10.36
CA GLY A 32 0.01 20.33 11.33
C GLY A 32 0.38 20.80 12.73
N HIS A 33 1.52 20.34 13.25
CA HIS A 33 2.04 20.79 14.55
C HIS A 33 2.28 22.30 14.59
N TYR A 34 2.94 22.82 13.57
CA TYR A 34 3.23 24.24 13.43
C TYR A 34 1.97 25.12 13.49
N ALA A 35 0.97 24.78 12.67
CA ALA A 35 -0.24 25.58 12.55
C ALA A 35 -0.99 25.65 13.88
N VAL A 36 -1.20 24.49 14.53
CA VAL A 36 -1.93 24.41 15.80
C VAL A 36 -1.11 25.02 16.94
N ALA A 37 0.22 24.86 16.96
CA ALA A 37 1.08 25.51 17.94
C ALA A 37 0.96 27.05 17.85
N LYS A 38 1.01 27.61 16.64
CA LYS A 38 0.81 29.06 16.41
C LYS A 38 -0.60 29.52 16.82
N MET A 39 -1.63 28.76 16.51
CA MET A 39 -3.00 29.07 16.92
C MET A 39 -3.18 29.06 18.45
N CYS A 40 -2.45 28.19 19.16
CA CYS A 40 -2.45 28.13 20.62
C CYS A 40 -1.55 29.18 21.28
N GLY A 41 -0.74 29.95 20.51
CA GLY A 41 0.18 30.95 21.05
C GLY A 41 1.54 30.39 21.47
N VAL A 42 1.85 29.14 21.13
CA VAL A 42 3.18 28.55 21.38
C VAL A 42 4.18 29.16 20.42
N ARG A 43 5.33 29.56 20.97
CA ARG A 43 6.44 30.10 20.18
C ARG A 43 7.15 28.97 19.43
N VAL A 44 7.09 29.04 18.10
CA VAL A 44 7.84 28.12 17.23
C VAL A 44 9.16 28.77 16.84
N GLU A 45 10.27 28.16 17.24
CA GLU A 45 11.62 28.63 16.99
C GLU A 45 12.12 28.26 15.59
N VAL A 46 11.80 27.02 15.15
CA VAL A 46 12.26 26.49 13.87
C VAL A 46 11.15 25.71 13.19
N PHE A 47 11.01 25.93 11.89
CA PHE A 47 10.26 25.09 10.98
C PHE A 47 11.23 24.63 9.88
N SER A 48 11.61 23.37 9.88
CA SER A 48 12.64 22.83 8.98
C SER A 48 12.13 21.73 8.07
N LEU A 49 12.41 21.89 6.76
CA LEU A 49 12.37 20.77 5.82
C LEU A 49 13.79 20.15 5.78
N GLY A 50 13.90 18.90 6.27
CA GLY A 50 15.18 18.22 6.41
C GLY A 50 15.84 18.40 7.78
N PHE A 51 16.90 17.61 8.00
CA PHE A 51 17.72 17.63 9.20
C PHE A 51 19.14 18.15 8.93
N GLY A 52 19.84 18.51 10.01
CA GLY A 52 21.24 18.91 9.98
C GLY A 52 21.48 20.37 9.64
N LYS A 53 22.58 20.64 8.89
CA LYS A 53 23.02 22.01 8.62
C LYS A 53 22.00 22.77 7.76
N ARG A 54 21.66 24.01 8.18
CA ARG A 54 20.84 24.94 7.39
C ARG A 54 21.53 25.25 6.06
N LEU A 55 20.85 25.02 4.95
CA LEU A 55 21.34 25.37 3.62
C LEU A 55 20.85 26.77 3.21
N PHE A 56 19.56 27.00 3.29
CA PHE A 56 18.90 28.27 3.01
C PHE A 56 17.61 28.40 3.83
N GLY A 57 17.06 29.61 3.87
CA GLY A 57 15.83 29.91 4.59
C GLY A 57 15.76 31.38 4.99
N PHE A 58 14.66 31.75 5.60
CA PHE A 58 14.41 33.10 6.10
C PHE A 58 13.81 33.04 7.50
N ARG A 59 13.97 34.13 8.24
CA ARG A 59 13.34 34.30 9.56
C ARG A 59 12.17 35.25 9.44
N HIS A 60 11.02 34.84 9.98
CA HIS A 60 9.85 35.70 10.09
C HIS A 60 9.26 35.60 11.50
N GLY A 61 9.23 36.73 12.19
CA GLY A 61 8.93 36.77 13.63
C GLY A 61 9.91 35.93 14.44
N ASP A 62 9.39 35.04 15.28
CA ASP A 62 10.18 34.15 16.13
C ASP A 62 10.66 32.88 15.41
N THR A 63 10.14 32.61 14.20
CA THR A 63 10.36 31.34 13.50
C THR A 63 11.43 31.46 12.41
N ASP A 64 12.43 30.57 12.44
CA ASP A 64 13.37 30.34 11.34
C ASP A 64 12.83 29.24 10.41
N TYR A 65 12.36 29.64 9.22
CA TYR A 65 11.91 28.74 8.15
C TYR A 65 13.12 28.35 7.33
N ARG A 66 13.45 27.05 7.30
CA ARG A 66 14.69 26.62 6.66
C ARG A 66 14.57 25.29 5.93
N VAL A 67 15.45 25.11 4.96
CA VAL A 67 15.75 23.83 4.31
C VAL A 67 17.12 23.39 4.79
N SER A 68 17.22 22.16 5.25
CA SER A 68 18.40 21.56 5.82
C SER A 68 19.03 20.52 4.89
N ALA A 69 20.28 20.13 5.15
CA ALA A 69 21.12 19.36 4.24
C ALA A 69 20.65 17.93 3.96
N LEU A 70 19.95 17.30 4.91
CA LEU A 70 19.46 15.95 4.77
C LEU A 70 17.96 15.96 4.49
N PRO A 71 17.52 15.71 3.24
CA PRO A 71 16.11 15.81 2.86
C PRO A 71 15.26 14.58 3.30
N LEU A 72 15.67 13.91 4.37
CA LEU A 72 15.03 12.72 4.92
C LEU A 72 14.22 13.07 6.16
N GLY A 73 13.28 14.03 6.05
CA GLY A 73 12.46 14.41 7.18
C GLY A 73 12.20 15.89 7.29
N GLY A 74 11.74 16.31 8.45
CA GLY A 74 11.52 17.69 8.85
C GLY A 74 11.36 17.75 10.36
N TYR A 75 11.25 18.94 10.91
CA TYR A 75 10.88 19.12 12.30
C TYR A 75 10.39 20.54 12.58
N VAL A 76 9.49 20.60 13.53
CA VAL A 76 9.08 21.84 14.19
C VAL A 76 9.75 21.86 15.56
N LYS A 77 10.47 22.91 15.89
CA LYS A 77 11.00 23.12 17.23
C LYS A 77 10.18 24.19 17.95
N MET A 78 9.45 23.78 18.94
CA MET A 78 8.69 24.67 19.82
C MET A 78 9.53 25.04 21.05
N ALA A 79 9.34 26.24 21.56
CA ALA A 79 10.00 26.68 22.77
C ALA A 79 9.52 25.81 23.95
N GLY A 80 10.46 25.31 24.78
CA GLY A 80 10.15 24.50 25.94
C GLY A 80 9.49 23.16 25.65
N GLU A 81 9.63 22.62 24.43
CA GLU A 81 9.11 21.30 24.04
C GLU A 81 9.95 20.18 24.64
N ASN A 82 11.27 20.33 24.63
CA ASN A 82 12.15 19.32 25.19
C ASN A 82 12.07 19.34 26.72
N PRO A 83 11.69 18.21 27.34
CA PRO A 83 11.62 18.12 28.80
C PRO A 83 12.93 18.42 29.54
N MET A 84 14.06 18.30 28.82
CA MET A 84 15.42 18.54 29.38
C MET A 84 15.83 20.01 29.35
N ASP A 85 15.11 20.87 28.59
CA ASP A 85 15.40 22.28 28.53
C ASP A 85 15.03 22.97 29.85
N ALA A 86 15.84 23.97 30.26
CA ALA A 86 15.53 24.77 31.43
C ALA A 86 14.20 25.50 31.21
N ARG A 87 13.24 25.27 32.09
CA ARG A 87 11.95 25.99 32.09
C ARG A 87 12.17 27.43 32.52
N THR A 88 11.87 28.36 31.67
CA THR A 88 11.96 29.80 31.99
C THR A 88 10.63 30.35 32.52
N GLY A 89 9.53 29.63 32.34
CA GLY A 89 8.19 30.07 32.70
C GLY A 89 7.60 31.07 31.68
N ASP A 90 8.22 31.19 30.50
CA ASP A 90 7.70 32.03 29.42
C ASP A 90 6.31 31.52 28.97
N PRO A 91 5.30 32.39 28.87
CA PRO A 91 3.98 32.01 28.35
C PRO A 91 4.00 31.36 26.97
N GLY A 92 5.01 31.65 26.14
CA GLY A 92 5.19 31.06 24.82
C GLY A 92 5.80 29.66 24.81
N GLU A 93 6.18 29.09 25.96
CA GLU A 93 6.71 27.72 26.05
C GLU A 93 5.59 26.67 25.93
N PHE A 94 5.83 25.61 25.17
CA PHE A 94 4.90 24.48 25.00
C PHE A 94 4.41 23.89 26.34
N VAL A 95 5.33 23.73 27.31
CA VAL A 95 5.00 23.18 28.63
C VAL A 95 4.21 24.16 29.51
N SER A 96 4.20 25.46 29.22
CA SER A 96 3.41 26.48 29.93
C SER A 96 1.95 26.47 29.54
N HIS A 97 1.62 25.82 28.41
CA HIS A 97 0.25 25.72 27.92
C HIS A 97 -0.53 24.59 28.60
N PRO A 98 -1.88 24.73 28.73
CA PRO A 98 -2.73 23.69 29.31
C PRO A 98 -2.65 22.39 28.49
N ARG A 99 -2.82 21.23 29.18
CA ARG A 99 -2.64 19.90 28.59
C ARG A 99 -3.49 19.67 27.35
N TRP A 100 -4.71 20.23 27.28
CA TRP A 100 -5.58 20.08 26.12
C TRP A 100 -5.01 20.77 24.84
N GLN A 101 -4.32 21.93 24.99
CA GLN A 101 -3.65 22.59 23.86
C GLN A 101 -2.43 21.76 23.39
N ARG A 102 -1.63 21.26 24.33
CA ARG A 102 -0.52 20.36 24.03
C ARG A 102 -0.99 19.09 23.34
N LEU A 103 -2.14 18.54 23.76
CA LEU A 103 -2.78 17.40 23.11
C LEU A 103 -3.21 17.71 21.67
N LEU A 104 -3.85 18.86 21.45
CA LEU A 104 -4.25 19.29 20.09
C LEU A 104 -3.05 19.46 19.17
N ILE A 105 -1.95 20.02 19.68
CA ILE A 105 -0.72 20.18 18.91
C ILE A 105 -0.16 18.79 18.56
N ALA A 106 -0.08 17.86 19.51
CA ALA A 106 0.43 16.50 19.25
C ALA A 106 -0.43 15.71 18.25
N VAL A 107 -1.76 15.86 18.29
CA VAL A 107 -2.68 15.18 17.35
C VAL A 107 -2.65 15.81 15.95
N ALA A 108 -2.24 17.08 15.83
CA ALA A 108 -2.35 17.83 14.58
C ALA A 108 -1.49 17.27 13.44
N GLY A 109 -0.26 16.84 13.71
CA GLY A 109 0.63 16.24 12.70
C GLY A 109 0.01 15.00 12.07
N PRO A 110 -0.28 13.95 12.86
CA PRO A 110 -0.97 12.75 12.37
C PRO A 110 -2.27 13.04 11.61
N THR A 111 -3.08 13.96 12.13
CA THR A 111 -4.34 14.36 11.49
C THR A 111 -4.11 14.95 10.10
N MET A 112 -3.10 15.81 9.93
CA MET A 112 -2.78 16.39 8.64
C MET A 112 -2.36 15.34 7.61
N ASN A 113 -1.66 14.30 8.01
CA ASN A 113 -1.33 13.18 7.12
C ASN A 113 -2.56 12.37 6.70
N ILE A 114 -3.49 12.14 7.61
CA ILE A 114 -4.77 11.48 7.28
C ILE A 114 -5.58 12.36 6.32
N LEU A 115 -5.65 13.67 6.57
CA LEU A 115 -6.33 14.61 5.69
C LEU A 115 -5.67 14.70 4.31
N LEU A 116 -4.33 14.65 4.25
CA LEU A 116 -3.59 14.60 2.98
C LEU A 116 -3.96 13.35 2.20
N ALA A 117 -3.97 12.17 2.83
CA ALA A 117 -4.36 10.92 2.20
C ALA A 117 -5.79 11.00 1.62
N ILE A 118 -6.75 11.48 2.42
CA ILE A 118 -8.13 11.68 1.98
C ILE A 118 -8.19 12.67 0.81
N GLY A 119 -7.47 13.79 0.89
CA GLY A 119 -7.46 14.81 -0.15
C GLY A 119 -6.90 14.30 -1.48
N ILE A 120 -5.79 13.56 -1.43
CA ILE A 120 -5.18 12.97 -2.64
C ILE A 120 -6.13 11.96 -3.28
N VAL A 121 -6.67 11.00 -2.51
CA VAL A 121 -7.59 9.98 -3.03
C VAL A 121 -8.87 10.63 -3.59
N THR A 122 -9.38 11.69 -2.93
CA THR A 122 -10.51 12.47 -3.45
C THR A 122 -10.18 13.08 -4.81
N GLY A 123 -9.00 13.73 -4.93
CA GLY A 123 -8.55 14.31 -6.19
C GLY A 123 -8.42 13.26 -7.30
N VAL A 124 -7.85 12.09 -6.99
CA VAL A 124 -7.72 10.98 -7.95
C VAL A 124 -9.09 10.51 -8.42
N PHE A 125 -10.06 10.32 -7.53
CA PHE A 125 -11.42 9.91 -7.91
C PHE A 125 -12.20 10.97 -8.72
N MET A 126 -11.84 12.24 -8.59
CA MET A 126 -12.42 13.31 -9.41
C MET A 126 -11.81 13.40 -10.81
N VAL A 127 -10.54 12.99 -10.97
CA VAL A 127 -9.78 13.11 -12.22
C VAL A 127 -9.59 11.73 -12.82
N HIS A 128 -10.60 11.26 -13.55
CA HIS A 128 -10.48 10.09 -14.44
C HIS A 128 -9.65 8.92 -13.88
N TYR A 129 -10.08 8.36 -12.75
CA TYR A 129 -9.44 7.20 -12.13
C TYR A 129 -9.85 5.93 -12.87
N SER A 130 -8.87 5.29 -13.52
CA SER A 130 -9.04 3.99 -14.15
C SER A 130 -8.59 2.87 -13.23
N HIS A 131 -9.43 1.88 -13.01
CA HIS A 131 -9.13 0.70 -12.19
C HIS A 131 -9.82 -0.53 -12.76
N ASP A 132 -9.38 -1.71 -12.35
CA ASP A 132 -9.97 -2.96 -12.77
C ASP A 132 -11.43 -3.04 -12.31
N TRP A 133 -12.35 -3.24 -13.23
CA TRP A 133 -13.79 -3.19 -12.96
C TRP A 133 -14.24 -4.18 -11.87
N TYR A 134 -13.57 -5.33 -11.77
CA TYR A 134 -13.93 -6.37 -10.80
C TYR A 134 -13.64 -5.97 -9.35
N LEU A 135 -12.80 -4.97 -9.11
CA LEU A 135 -12.49 -4.49 -7.76
C LEU A 135 -13.73 -3.94 -7.04
N ASP A 136 -14.69 -3.39 -7.79
CA ASP A 136 -15.96 -2.87 -7.28
C ASP A 136 -17.10 -3.91 -7.32
N GLN A 137 -16.82 -5.13 -7.76
CA GLN A 137 -17.83 -6.18 -7.87
C GLN A 137 -17.79 -7.10 -6.65
N PRO A 138 -18.94 -7.74 -6.30
CA PRO A 138 -18.96 -8.84 -5.33
C PRO A 138 -17.92 -9.89 -5.69
N THR A 139 -17.28 -10.49 -4.69
CA THR A 139 -16.17 -11.43 -4.90
C THR A 139 -16.66 -12.71 -5.57
N GLN A 140 -16.66 -12.74 -6.89
CA GLN A 140 -16.93 -13.94 -7.68
C GLN A 140 -15.62 -14.58 -8.11
N VAL A 141 -15.46 -15.88 -7.84
CA VAL A 141 -14.30 -16.67 -8.20
C VAL A 141 -14.34 -16.98 -9.70
N GLY A 142 -13.34 -16.48 -10.46
CA GLY A 142 -13.18 -16.79 -11.88
C GLY A 142 -12.36 -18.04 -12.12
N TRP A 143 -11.28 -18.19 -11.35
CA TRP A 143 -10.37 -19.32 -11.48
C TRP A 143 -9.82 -19.73 -10.11
N VAL A 144 -9.53 -21.05 -9.99
CA VAL A 144 -8.89 -21.66 -8.83
C VAL A 144 -7.69 -22.45 -9.33
N GLU A 145 -6.49 -22.08 -8.90
CA GLU A 145 -5.26 -22.76 -9.26
C GLU A 145 -5.22 -24.17 -8.67
N GLU A 146 -4.80 -25.15 -9.47
CA GLU A 146 -4.70 -26.55 -9.03
C GLU A 146 -3.74 -26.70 -7.84
N ASN A 147 -4.13 -27.53 -6.88
CA ASN A 147 -3.38 -27.78 -5.63
C ASN A 147 -3.19 -26.56 -4.72
N SER A 148 -3.79 -25.41 -5.05
CA SER A 148 -3.73 -24.19 -4.24
C SER A 148 -4.51 -24.33 -2.92
N PRO A 149 -4.32 -23.43 -1.96
CA PRO A 149 -5.14 -23.33 -0.76
C PRO A 149 -6.64 -23.24 -1.04
N ALA A 150 -7.02 -22.52 -2.09
CA ALA A 150 -8.41 -22.37 -2.50
C ALA A 150 -8.99 -23.71 -3.02
N ALA A 151 -8.24 -24.45 -3.83
CA ALA A 151 -8.63 -25.78 -4.30
C ALA A 151 -8.75 -26.76 -3.12
N LYS A 152 -7.81 -26.74 -2.18
CA LYS A 152 -7.86 -27.57 -0.96
C LYS A 152 -9.03 -27.22 -0.06
N ALA A 153 -9.48 -25.96 -0.03
CA ALA A 153 -10.67 -25.53 0.69
C ALA A 153 -11.98 -25.92 -0.01
N GLY A 154 -11.92 -26.38 -1.26
CA GLY A 154 -13.09 -26.78 -2.06
C GLY A 154 -13.77 -25.65 -2.80
N LEU A 155 -13.10 -24.49 -2.99
CA LEU A 155 -13.57 -23.41 -3.84
C LEU A 155 -13.53 -23.83 -5.30
N MET A 156 -14.51 -23.33 -6.07
CA MET A 156 -14.66 -23.62 -7.49
C MET A 156 -14.93 -22.33 -8.28
N PRO A 157 -14.56 -22.27 -9.56
CA PRO A 157 -14.99 -21.20 -10.44
C PRO A 157 -16.52 -21.02 -10.41
N GLY A 158 -16.97 -19.77 -10.38
CA GLY A 158 -18.39 -19.40 -10.26
C GLY A 158 -18.89 -19.23 -8.83
N ASP A 159 -18.13 -19.59 -7.81
CA ASP A 159 -18.49 -19.34 -6.41
C ASP A 159 -18.56 -17.83 -6.14
N LEU A 160 -19.61 -17.40 -5.45
CA LEU A 160 -19.72 -16.05 -4.93
C LEU A 160 -19.39 -16.06 -3.44
N ILE A 161 -18.29 -15.42 -3.05
CA ILE A 161 -17.91 -15.28 -1.64
C ILE A 161 -18.82 -14.25 -1.00
N THR A 162 -19.69 -14.67 -0.09
CA THR A 162 -20.65 -13.82 0.62
C THR A 162 -20.17 -13.40 2.00
N GLN A 163 -19.18 -14.12 2.55
CA GLN A 163 -18.55 -13.75 3.82
C GLN A 163 -17.10 -14.28 3.87
N ILE A 164 -16.19 -13.48 4.43
CA ILE A 164 -14.82 -13.87 4.76
C ILE A 164 -14.41 -13.30 6.11
N ASP A 165 -13.95 -14.14 7.03
CA ASP A 165 -13.48 -13.77 8.37
C ASP A 165 -14.45 -12.81 9.10
N GLY A 166 -15.75 -13.12 9.06
CA GLY A 166 -16.81 -12.30 9.65
C GLY A 166 -17.25 -11.08 8.84
N PHE A 167 -16.50 -10.71 7.79
CA PHE A 167 -16.84 -9.58 6.92
C PHE A 167 -17.85 -10.04 5.85
N SER A 168 -19.04 -9.43 5.82
CA SER A 168 -20.12 -9.79 4.92
C SER A 168 -20.10 -9.03 3.61
N ASN A 169 -20.48 -9.69 2.52
CA ASN A 169 -20.52 -9.14 1.15
C ASN A 169 -19.21 -8.44 0.75
N PRO A 170 -18.06 -9.15 0.84
CA PRO A 170 -16.77 -8.56 0.49
C PRO A 170 -16.72 -8.25 -1.00
N LEU A 171 -16.11 -7.11 -1.35
CA LEU A 171 -15.60 -6.87 -2.69
C LEU A 171 -14.30 -7.67 -2.90
N TRP A 172 -13.87 -7.79 -4.16
CA TRP A 172 -12.65 -8.53 -4.46
C TRP A 172 -11.42 -8.00 -3.69
N GLU A 173 -11.31 -6.69 -3.58
CA GLU A 173 -10.24 -6.03 -2.83
C GLU A 173 -10.24 -6.40 -1.34
N ASP A 174 -11.42 -6.55 -0.71
CA ASP A 174 -11.56 -6.96 0.69
C ASP A 174 -11.09 -8.39 0.88
N THR A 175 -11.52 -9.28 -0.01
CA THR A 175 -11.13 -10.69 0.00
C THR A 175 -9.62 -10.83 -0.17
N LYS A 176 -9.03 -10.14 -1.14
CA LYS A 176 -7.59 -10.14 -1.38
C LYS A 176 -6.82 -9.61 -0.18
N ALA A 177 -7.26 -8.50 0.41
CA ALA A 177 -6.62 -7.92 1.60
C ALA A 177 -6.63 -8.90 2.78
N LYS A 178 -7.78 -9.53 3.08
CA LYS A 178 -7.91 -10.52 4.16
C LYS A 178 -7.03 -11.75 3.95
N ILE A 179 -6.96 -12.27 2.74
CA ILE A 179 -6.06 -13.38 2.37
C ILE A 179 -4.60 -12.96 2.60
N THR A 180 -4.21 -11.80 2.07
CA THR A 180 -2.83 -11.28 2.14
C THR A 180 -2.32 -11.15 3.57
N ILE A 181 -3.14 -10.62 4.49
CA ILE A 181 -2.74 -10.41 5.90
C ILE A 181 -2.96 -11.62 6.81
N SER A 182 -3.32 -12.79 6.26
CA SER A 182 -3.63 -13.99 7.04
C SER A 182 -2.89 -15.24 6.57
N PRO A 183 -1.54 -15.16 6.32
CA PRO A 183 -0.78 -16.34 5.90
C PRO A 183 -0.86 -17.42 6.97
N GLN A 184 -1.13 -18.67 6.56
CA GLN A 184 -1.22 -19.86 7.41
C GLN A 184 -2.27 -19.77 8.53
N GLN A 185 -3.22 -18.85 8.43
CA GLN A 185 -4.32 -18.71 9.39
C GLN A 185 -5.61 -19.20 8.76
N PRO A 186 -6.46 -19.93 9.54
CA PRO A 186 -7.76 -20.36 9.06
C PRO A 186 -8.68 -19.13 8.90
N LEU A 187 -9.16 -18.90 7.67
CA LEU A 187 -10.16 -17.90 7.33
C LEU A 187 -11.49 -18.62 7.08
N PRO A 188 -12.49 -18.48 7.97
CA PRO A 188 -13.84 -18.92 7.69
C PRO A 188 -14.39 -18.16 6.50
N ILE A 189 -14.89 -18.86 5.49
CA ILE A 189 -15.54 -18.30 4.32
C ILE A 189 -16.90 -18.91 4.11
N THR A 190 -17.84 -18.10 3.62
CA THR A 190 -19.15 -18.56 3.17
C THR A 190 -19.31 -18.20 1.71
N VAL A 191 -19.68 -19.17 0.89
CA VAL A 191 -19.87 -18.99 -0.54
C VAL A 191 -21.27 -19.39 -0.96
N LYS A 192 -21.79 -18.74 -1.99
CA LYS A 192 -22.99 -19.14 -2.69
C LYS A 192 -22.57 -19.81 -4.00
N ARG A 193 -22.94 -21.11 -4.14
CA ARG A 193 -22.72 -21.93 -5.34
C ARG A 193 -24.07 -22.34 -5.91
N GLY A 194 -24.51 -21.66 -6.97
CA GLY A 194 -25.90 -21.77 -7.44
C GLY A 194 -26.87 -21.34 -6.32
N ASP A 195 -27.79 -22.22 -5.95
CA ASP A 195 -28.76 -21.96 -4.87
C ASP A 195 -28.30 -22.43 -3.48
N HIS A 196 -27.10 -23.01 -3.37
CA HIS A 196 -26.59 -23.54 -2.11
C HIS A 196 -25.63 -22.56 -1.45
N THR A 197 -25.77 -22.42 -0.14
CA THR A 197 -24.79 -21.71 0.70
C THR A 197 -23.89 -22.72 1.38
N LEU A 198 -22.59 -22.60 1.20
CA LEU A 198 -21.57 -23.49 1.72
C LEU A 198 -20.63 -22.72 2.65
N SER A 199 -20.33 -23.32 3.80
CA SER A 199 -19.29 -22.79 4.71
C SER A 199 -18.05 -23.65 4.60
N MET A 200 -16.89 -23.02 4.47
CA MET A 200 -15.60 -23.70 4.35
C MET A 200 -14.51 -22.87 5.02
N THR A 201 -13.32 -23.44 5.14
CA THR A 201 -12.18 -22.77 5.76
C THR A 201 -11.06 -22.69 4.73
N LEU A 202 -10.63 -21.48 4.41
CA LEU A 202 -9.48 -21.20 3.56
C LEU A 202 -8.26 -20.98 4.45
N ILE A 203 -7.13 -21.64 4.16
CA ILE A 203 -5.86 -21.45 4.87
C ILE A 203 -4.84 -20.96 3.83
N PRO A 204 -4.61 -19.64 3.69
CA PRO A 204 -3.66 -19.11 2.72
C PRO A 204 -2.24 -19.63 2.96
N GLU A 205 -1.52 -19.96 1.92
CA GLU A 205 -0.09 -20.28 2.00
C GLU A 205 0.75 -19.02 2.02
N THR A 206 1.98 -19.14 2.53
CA THR A 206 2.92 -18.01 2.55
C THR A 206 3.62 -17.89 1.21
N TYR A 207 3.54 -16.73 0.57
CA TYR A 207 4.12 -16.49 -0.75
C TYR A 207 5.05 -15.28 -0.77
N GLY A 208 6.06 -15.33 -1.63
CA GLY A 208 6.98 -14.25 -1.92
C GLY A 208 7.91 -13.84 -0.77
N PRO A 209 8.78 -12.86 -1.02
CA PRO A 209 9.77 -12.37 -0.03
C PRO A 209 9.10 -11.74 1.21
N ASN A 210 7.93 -11.12 1.01
CA ASN A 210 7.16 -10.48 2.08
C ASN A 210 6.40 -11.48 2.96
N LYS A 211 6.39 -12.78 2.61
CA LYS A 211 5.65 -13.79 3.36
C LYS A 211 4.15 -13.50 3.48
N ALA A 212 3.58 -12.88 2.44
CA ALA A 212 2.16 -12.58 2.36
C ALA A 212 1.33 -13.86 2.18
N GLY A 213 0.05 -13.81 2.56
CA GLY A 213 -0.88 -14.90 2.29
C GLY A 213 -1.27 -14.93 0.82
N GLU A 214 -1.31 -16.14 0.25
CA GLU A 214 -1.76 -16.40 -1.13
C GLU A 214 -2.70 -17.60 -1.13
N ALA A 215 -3.75 -17.55 -1.95
CA ALA A 215 -4.78 -18.60 -1.98
C ALA A 215 -4.90 -19.30 -3.34
N GLY A 216 -4.31 -18.77 -4.39
CA GLY A 216 -4.49 -19.29 -5.76
C GLY A 216 -5.90 -19.08 -6.29
N LEU A 217 -6.44 -17.88 -6.05
CA LEU A 217 -7.74 -17.41 -6.54
C LEU A 217 -7.57 -16.26 -7.51
N GLU A 218 -8.32 -16.30 -8.60
CA GLU A 218 -8.46 -15.17 -9.52
C GLU A 218 -9.91 -14.70 -9.62
N PRO A 219 -10.12 -13.39 -9.88
CA PRO A 219 -11.46 -12.83 -10.06
C PRO A 219 -12.12 -13.34 -11.34
N ALA A 220 -13.44 -13.36 -11.34
CA ALA A 220 -14.20 -13.44 -12.58
C ALA A 220 -14.11 -12.08 -13.29
N ALA A 221 -13.09 -11.91 -14.11
CA ALA A 221 -12.83 -10.70 -14.87
C ALA A 221 -12.80 -11.01 -16.38
N GLY A 222 -13.35 -10.15 -17.22
CA GLY A 222 -13.22 -10.28 -18.67
C GLY A 222 -11.75 -10.14 -19.09
N ILE A 223 -11.33 -10.88 -20.10
CA ILE A 223 -9.96 -10.84 -20.61
C ILE A 223 -9.93 -9.91 -21.82
N THR A 224 -9.18 -8.82 -21.75
CA THR A 224 -8.95 -7.90 -22.85
C THR A 224 -7.54 -8.03 -23.42
N VAL A 225 -7.36 -7.69 -24.68
CA VAL A 225 -6.05 -7.64 -25.33
C VAL A 225 -5.46 -6.24 -25.19
N GLU A 226 -4.42 -6.10 -24.35
CA GLU A 226 -3.76 -4.81 -24.10
C GLU A 226 -2.66 -4.50 -25.09
N ALA A 227 -1.85 -5.50 -25.41
CA ALA A 227 -0.76 -5.37 -26.37
C ALA A 227 -0.63 -6.62 -27.22
N MET A 228 -0.11 -6.46 -28.44
CA MET A 228 0.04 -7.54 -29.42
C MET A 228 1.49 -7.69 -29.85
N GLU A 229 1.91 -8.93 -30.03
CA GLU A 229 3.18 -9.29 -30.67
C GLU A 229 2.91 -9.68 -32.15
N GLU A 230 3.24 -8.79 -33.10
CA GLU A 230 2.89 -8.94 -34.51
C GLU A 230 3.42 -10.24 -35.16
N SER A 231 4.54 -10.76 -34.66
CA SER A 231 5.13 -12.00 -35.16
C SER A 231 4.40 -13.27 -34.72
N MET A 232 3.52 -13.17 -33.72
CA MET A 232 2.91 -14.27 -33.01
C MET A 232 1.55 -14.71 -33.59
N PRO A 233 1.05 -15.92 -33.25
CA PRO A 233 -0.14 -16.52 -33.85
C PRO A 233 -1.41 -15.67 -33.75
N ALA A 234 -1.70 -15.03 -32.61
CA ALA A 234 -2.92 -14.29 -32.42
C ALA A 234 -3.06 -13.11 -33.38
N TYR A 235 -1.98 -12.35 -33.59
CA TYR A 235 -1.96 -11.25 -34.55
C TYR A 235 -2.20 -11.73 -35.98
N LYS A 236 -1.54 -12.83 -36.36
CA LYS A 236 -1.69 -13.44 -37.70
C LYS A 236 -3.08 -13.99 -37.95
N ALA A 237 -3.74 -14.50 -36.90
CA ALA A 237 -5.12 -14.98 -36.99
C ALA A 237 -6.16 -13.85 -37.08
N GLY A 238 -5.78 -12.61 -36.74
CA GLY A 238 -6.68 -11.45 -36.84
C GLY A 238 -7.15 -10.85 -35.54
N ILE A 239 -6.71 -11.35 -34.37
CA ILE A 239 -6.97 -10.72 -33.07
C ILE A 239 -6.25 -9.37 -33.01
N ARG A 240 -6.89 -8.37 -32.42
CA ARG A 240 -6.38 -6.99 -32.31
C ARG A 240 -6.43 -6.49 -30.87
N LYS A 241 -5.71 -5.39 -30.64
CA LYS A 241 -5.76 -4.66 -29.35
C LYS A 241 -7.21 -4.24 -29.08
N SER A 242 -7.60 -4.32 -27.81
CA SER A 242 -8.95 -4.04 -27.29
C SER A 242 -10.01 -5.11 -27.60
N ASP A 243 -9.67 -6.20 -28.29
CA ASP A 243 -10.57 -7.35 -28.38
C ASP A 243 -10.78 -7.96 -27.00
N GLU A 244 -12.00 -8.43 -26.72
CA GLU A 244 -12.30 -9.16 -25.49
C GLU A 244 -12.34 -10.67 -25.78
N ILE A 245 -11.56 -11.45 -25.06
CA ILE A 245 -11.47 -12.90 -25.22
C ILE A 245 -12.59 -13.55 -24.42
N LEU A 246 -13.51 -14.24 -25.11
CA LEU A 246 -14.70 -14.81 -24.53
C LEU A 246 -14.59 -16.31 -24.20
N ALA A 247 -13.93 -17.07 -25.09
CA ALA A 247 -13.87 -18.51 -24.96
C ALA A 247 -12.64 -19.12 -25.64
N VAL A 248 -12.23 -20.29 -25.17
CA VAL A 248 -11.23 -21.18 -25.78
C VAL A 248 -11.91 -22.54 -26.05
N ASN A 249 -11.82 -23.04 -27.31
CA ASN A 249 -12.41 -24.30 -27.74
C ASN A 249 -13.91 -24.43 -27.35
N GLY A 250 -14.66 -23.31 -27.37
CA GLY A 250 -16.06 -23.24 -26.98
C GLY A 250 -16.32 -23.20 -25.47
N ILE A 251 -15.28 -23.25 -24.64
CA ILE A 251 -15.39 -23.13 -23.17
C ILE A 251 -15.24 -21.65 -22.82
N ALA A 252 -16.24 -21.07 -22.14
CA ALA A 252 -16.20 -19.68 -21.70
C ALA A 252 -15.06 -19.44 -20.73
N LEU A 253 -14.34 -18.33 -20.89
CA LEU A 253 -13.25 -17.91 -20.03
C LEU A 253 -13.68 -16.81 -19.07
N HIS A 254 -13.23 -16.89 -17.82
CA HIS A 254 -13.57 -15.96 -16.78
C HIS A 254 -12.33 -15.25 -16.21
N SER A 255 -11.13 -15.78 -16.46
CA SER A 255 -9.89 -15.21 -15.94
C SER A 255 -8.70 -15.44 -16.87
N ILE A 256 -7.63 -14.65 -16.66
CA ILE A 256 -6.35 -14.77 -17.37
C ILE A 256 -5.66 -16.10 -17.02
N GLY A 257 -5.76 -16.55 -15.75
CA GLY A 257 -5.19 -17.83 -15.31
C GLY A 257 -5.84 -19.01 -16.02
N GLU A 258 -7.15 -18.98 -16.21
CA GLU A 258 -7.89 -20.00 -16.95
C GLU A 258 -7.41 -20.10 -18.41
N LEU A 259 -7.25 -18.97 -19.10
CA LEU A 259 -6.68 -18.93 -20.45
C LEU A 259 -5.28 -19.54 -20.49
N THR A 260 -4.43 -19.11 -19.53
CA THR A 260 -3.04 -19.59 -19.43
C THR A 260 -3.02 -21.10 -19.21
N HIS A 261 -3.86 -21.61 -18.31
CA HIS A 261 -3.97 -23.03 -18.03
C HIS A 261 -4.32 -23.85 -19.27
N PHE A 262 -5.35 -23.44 -20.04
CA PHE A 262 -5.73 -24.11 -21.29
C PHE A 262 -4.58 -24.15 -22.30
N LEU A 263 -3.87 -23.04 -22.51
CA LEU A 263 -2.76 -23.00 -23.45
C LEU A 263 -1.61 -23.94 -23.04
N GLN A 264 -1.35 -24.11 -21.72
CA GLN A 264 -0.32 -25.02 -21.23
C GLN A 264 -0.75 -26.51 -21.31
N GLN A 265 -2.04 -26.81 -21.06
CA GLN A 265 -2.56 -28.17 -21.18
C GLN A 265 -2.53 -28.69 -22.60
N ASP A 266 -2.88 -27.88 -23.57
CA ASP A 266 -2.98 -28.27 -24.98
C ASP A 266 -1.60 -28.41 -25.67
N LYS A 267 -0.52 -27.98 -25.01
CA LYS A 267 0.88 -28.19 -25.44
C LYS A 267 1.12 -27.91 -26.94
N GLY A 268 0.64 -26.79 -27.44
CA GLY A 268 0.83 -26.39 -28.83
C GLY A 268 -0.12 -27.06 -29.83
N LYS A 269 -1.20 -27.70 -29.39
CA LYS A 269 -2.29 -28.09 -30.29
C LYS A 269 -3.05 -26.86 -30.80
N PRO A 270 -3.66 -26.94 -32.01
CA PRO A 270 -4.52 -25.86 -32.47
C PRO A 270 -5.66 -25.56 -31.50
N VAL A 271 -5.91 -24.28 -31.24
CA VAL A 271 -7.00 -23.81 -30.39
C VAL A 271 -7.89 -22.87 -31.17
N GLU A 272 -9.20 -22.90 -30.87
CA GLU A 272 -10.19 -21.94 -31.34
C GLU A 272 -10.40 -20.89 -30.24
N ILE A 273 -10.03 -19.64 -30.50
CA ILE A 273 -10.32 -18.51 -29.62
C ILE A 273 -11.55 -17.79 -30.13
N THR A 274 -12.56 -17.62 -29.29
CA THR A 274 -13.69 -16.72 -29.57
C THR A 274 -13.40 -15.37 -28.93
N ALA A 275 -13.30 -14.32 -29.72
CA ALA A 275 -13.09 -12.95 -29.24
C ALA A 275 -14.20 -12.01 -29.76
N LEU A 276 -14.51 -11.00 -28.97
CA LEU A 276 -15.39 -9.91 -29.34
C LEU A 276 -14.55 -8.87 -30.09
N HIS A 277 -14.68 -8.85 -31.42
CA HIS A 277 -14.01 -7.90 -32.31
C HIS A 277 -15.01 -6.92 -32.86
N ASP A 278 -14.84 -5.62 -32.66
CA ASP A 278 -15.80 -4.56 -33.06
C ASP A 278 -17.25 -4.88 -32.63
N GLY A 279 -17.42 -5.42 -31.42
CA GLY A 279 -18.72 -5.76 -30.85
C GLY A 279 -19.37 -7.04 -31.44
N ARG A 280 -18.65 -7.83 -32.25
CA ARG A 280 -19.12 -9.09 -32.81
C ARG A 280 -18.28 -10.28 -32.38
N PRO A 281 -18.89 -11.35 -31.84
CA PRO A 281 -18.17 -12.58 -31.53
C PRO A 281 -17.60 -13.18 -32.81
N THR A 282 -16.28 -13.30 -32.86
CA THR A 282 -15.54 -13.84 -34.01
C THR A 282 -14.64 -14.98 -33.53
N LYS A 283 -14.56 -16.05 -34.33
CA LYS A 283 -13.75 -17.23 -34.02
C LYS A 283 -12.43 -17.19 -34.77
N TYR A 284 -11.34 -17.41 -34.06
CA TYR A 284 -10.00 -17.40 -34.62
C TYR A 284 -9.31 -18.74 -34.33
N GLN A 285 -8.81 -19.41 -35.35
CA GLN A 285 -8.05 -20.64 -35.24
C GLN A 285 -6.55 -20.33 -35.23
N MET A 286 -5.83 -20.85 -34.24
CA MET A 286 -4.39 -20.63 -34.13
C MET A 286 -3.70 -21.73 -33.37
N THR A 287 -2.39 -21.85 -33.56
CA THR A 287 -1.55 -22.84 -32.84
C THR A 287 -0.62 -22.09 -31.86
N PRO A 288 -0.74 -22.30 -30.54
CA PRO A 288 0.18 -21.73 -29.58
C PRO A 288 1.64 -22.15 -29.83
N VAL A 289 2.58 -21.25 -29.65
CA VAL A 289 4.02 -21.51 -29.83
C VAL A 289 4.74 -21.46 -28.49
N LEU A 290 5.74 -22.31 -28.31
CA LEU A 290 6.60 -22.29 -27.13
C LEU A 290 7.55 -21.10 -27.24
N ALA A 291 7.39 -20.12 -26.35
CA ALA A 291 8.17 -18.88 -26.37
C ALA A 291 8.41 -18.38 -24.94
N PRO A 292 9.50 -17.62 -24.70
CA PRO A 292 9.74 -17.05 -23.38
C PRO A 292 8.64 -16.03 -23.03
N ASN A 293 8.19 -16.05 -21.77
CA ASN A 293 7.37 -14.98 -21.19
C ASN A 293 8.26 -13.78 -20.79
N GLY A 294 7.66 -12.72 -20.28
CA GLY A 294 8.39 -11.52 -19.81
C GLY A 294 9.41 -11.81 -18.68
N GLN A 295 9.36 -12.98 -18.05
CA GLN A 295 10.26 -13.45 -17.00
C GLN A 295 11.32 -14.44 -17.51
N GLY A 296 11.31 -14.73 -18.82
CA GLY A 296 12.25 -15.67 -19.47
C GLY A 296 11.87 -17.15 -19.37
N GLU A 297 10.72 -17.48 -18.79
CA GLU A 297 10.23 -18.86 -18.72
C GLU A 297 9.59 -19.27 -20.05
N GLN A 298 9.88 -20.48 -20.50
CA GLN A 298 9.27 -21.05 -21.71
C GLN A 298 7.84 -21.50 -21.44
N ARG A 299 6.88 -20.86 -22.14
CA ARG A 299 5.45 -21.19 -22.06
C ARG A 299 4.80 -21.21 -23.42
N TYR A 300 3.73 -21.98 -23.58
CA TYR A 300 2.90 -21.91 -24.79
C TYR A 300 2.14 -20.59 -24.81
N ARG A 301 2.36 -19.80 -25.85
CA ARG A 301 1.84 -18.44 -26.02
C ARG A 301 1.19 -18.27 -27.37
N ILE A 302 0.20 -17.42 -27.43
CA ILE A 302 -0.45 -16.99 -28.70
C ILE A 302 -0.06 -15.55 -29.07
N GLY A 303 0.60 -14.79 -28.19
CA GLY A 303 1.28 -13.54 -28.51
C GLY A 303 0.45 -12.28 -28.33
N PHE A 304 -0.31 -12.21 -27.24
CA PHE A 304 -0.81 -10.96 -26.73
C PHE A 304 -0.56 -10.84 -25.21
N SER A 305 -0.53 -9.61 -24.72
CA SER A 305 -0.57 -9.33 -23.29
C SER A 305 -2.02 -9.23 -22.88
N PRO A 306 -2.51 -10.16 -22.03
CA PRO A 306 -3.86 -10.08 -21.52
C PRO A 306 -3.94 -8.99 -20.45
N GLY A 307 -5.04 -8.26 -20.43
CA GLY A 307 -5.44 -7.35 -19.39
C GLY A 307 -6.87 -7.63 -18.96
N VAL A 308 -7.36 -6.82 -18.05
CA VAL A 308 -8.75 -6.86 -17.60
C VAL A 308 -9.47 -5.59 -18.00
N ARG A 309 -10.80 -5.69 -18.12
CA ARG A 309 -11.62 -4.53 -18.43
C ARG A 309 -11.42 -3.45 -17.36
N GLN A 310 -11.06 -2.25 -17.82
CA GLN A 310 -10.91 -1.10 -16.94
C GLN A 310 -12.26 -0.39 -16.79
N HIS A 311 -12.56 0.01 -15.56
CA HIS A 311 -13.61 0.97 -15.26
C HIS A 311 -12.98 2.35 -15.05
N VAL A 312 -13.60 3.36 -15.65
CA VAL A 312 -13.11 4.74 -15.54
C VAL A 312 -14.13 5.56 -14.79
N ASP A 313 -13.79 5.97 -13.59
CA ASP A 313 -14.62 6.80 -12.74
C ASP A 313 -14.34 8.29 -12.95
N SER A 314 -15.41 9.08 -12.94
CA SER A 314 -15.36 10.54 -12.83
C SER A 314 -16.44 10.95 -11.83
N LEU A 315 -16.05 11.05 -10.56
CA LEU A 315 -16.99 11.31 -9.49
C LEU A 315 -17.10 12.82 -9.21
N THR A 316 -18.29 13.26 -8.80
CA THR A 316 -18.45 14.59 -8.22
C THR A 316 -17.66 14.71 -6.92
N PHE A 317 -17.31 15.93 -6.49
CA PHE A 317 -16.52 16.14 -5.27
C PHE A 317 -17.12 15.43 -4.05
N SER A 318 -18.44 15.51 -3.84
CA SER A 318 -19.08 14.87 -2.68
C SER A 318 -19.00 13.34 -2.72
N GLN A 319 -19.20 12.74 -3.90
CA GLN A 319 -19.07 11.31 -4.10
C GLN A 319 -17.61 10.85 -3.93
N ALA A 320 -16.67 11.58 -4.52
CA ALA A 320 -15.24 11.32 -4.41
C ALA A 320 -14.76 11.40 -2.97
N LEU A 321 -15.19 12.43 -2.22
CA LEU A 321 -14.84 12.59 -0.81
C LEU A 321 -15.41 11.46 0.05
N SER A 322 -16.69 11.11 -0.14
CA SER A 322 -17.32 10.01 0.60
C SER A 322 -16.60 8.68 0.37
N ARG A 323 -16.33 8.35 -0.91
CA ARG A 323 -15.59 7.13 -1.28
C ARG A 323 -14.15 7.15 -0.74
N SER A 324 -13.47 8.30 -0.81
CA SER A 324 -12.13 8.47 -0.26
C SER A 324 -12.07 8.24 1.25
N VAL A 325 -13.00 8.79 2.01
CA VAL A 325 -13.10 8.58 3.47
C VAL A 325 -13.34 7.10 3.78
N GLU A 326 -14.25 6.44 3.06
CA GLU A 326 -14.52 5.01 3.22
C GLU A 326 -13.29 4.15 2.92
N THR A 327 -12.62 4.41 1.80
CA THR A 327 -11.39 3.73 1.39
C THR A 327 -10.28 3.90 2.44
N ASN A 328 -10.01 5.14 2.86
CA ASN A 328 -8.97 5.39 3.88
C ASN A 328 -9.32 4.75 5.24
N LYS A 329 -10.59 4.77 5.65
CA LYS A 329 -11.07 4.09 6.86
C LYS A 329 -10.82 2.58 6.77
N LYS A 330 -11.15 1.94 5.65
CA LYS A 330 -10.92 0.53 5.40
C LYS A 330 -9.43 0.18 5.54
N TYR A 331 -8.55 0.92 4.86
CA TYR A 331 -7.10 0.69 4.95
C TYR A 331 -6.53 0.96 6.34
N ALA A 332 -7.05 1.96 7.06
CA ALA A 332 -6.68 2.21 8.45
C ALA A 332 -6.98 1.02 9.36
N PHE A 333 -8.16 0.41 9.24
CA PHE A 333 -8.51 -0.79 10.01
C PHE A 333 -7.67 -2.00 9.62
N LEU A 334 -7.39 -2.21 8.33
CA LEU A 334 -6.52 -3.29 7.86
C LEU A 334 -5.10 -3.14 8.42
N LEU A 335 -4.58 -1.92 8.49
CA LEU A 335 -3.26 -1.65 9.07
C LEU A 335 -3.22 -1.98 10.55
N VAL A 336 -4.24 -1.58 11.32
CA VAL A 336 -4.35 -1.89 12.76
C VAL A 336 -4.45 -3.41 12.97
N GLU A 337 -5.28 -4.11 12.17
CA GLU A 337 -5.39 -5.56 12.21
C GLU A 337 -4.07 -6.27 11.87
N LEU A 338 -3.34 -5.76 10.87
CA LEU A 338 -2.01 -6.28 10.51
C LEU A 338 -1.02 -6.15 11.67
N VAL A 339 -0.97 -4.99 12.33
CA VAL A 339 -0.11 -4.76 13.49
C VAL A 339 -0.51 -5.66 14.65
N GLU A 340 -1.79 -5.81 14.92
CA GLU A 340 -2.30 -6.73 15.95
C GLU A 340 -1.85 -8.18 15.68
N LYS A 341 -2.02 -8.66 14.45
CA LYS A 341 -1.56 -10.00 14.03
C LYS A 341 -0.04 -10.17 14.14
N MET A 342 0.74 -9.11 13.88
CA MET A 342 2.20 -9.12 14.09
C MET A 342 2.57 -9.22 15.57
N VAL A 343 1.91 -8.46 16.45
CA VAL A 343 2.13 -8.54 17.91
C VAL A 343 1.76 -9.93 18.43
N GLN A 344 0.70 -10.54 17.91
CA GLN A 344 0.28 -11.91 18.21
C GLN A 344 1.20 -12.98 17.58
N LYS A 345 2.25 -12.59 16.86
CA LYS A 345 3.17 -13.48 16.10
C LYS A 345 2.49 -14.37 15.05
N LYS A 346 1.29 -14.00 14.61
CA LYS A 346 0.54 -14.69 13.57
C LYS A 346 1.02 -14.33 12.17
N VAL A 347 1.65 -13.16 12.03
CA VAL A 347 2.17 -12.62 10.79
C VAL A 347 3.62 -12.19 10.95
N SER A 348 4.43 -12.46 9.94
CA SER A 348 5.85 -12.12 9.94
C SER A 348 6.07 -10.61 9.83
N VAL A 349 7.01 -10.08 10.60
CA VAL A 349 7.51 -8.69 10.42
C VAL A 349 8.11 -8.44 9.03
N LYS A 350 8.38 -9.49 8.26
CA LYS A 350 8.80 -9.38 6.85
C LYS A 350 7.73 -8.76 5.94
N MET A 351 6.47 -8.71 6.35
CA MET A 351 5.42 -7.97 5.64
C MET A 351 5.60 -6.45 5.71
N MET A 352 6.36 -5.93 6.67
CA MET A 352 6.64 -4.50 6.73
C MET A 352 7.63 -4.10 5.65
N SER A 353 7.34 -2.99 4.98
CA SER A 353 8.26 -2.32 4.06
C SER A 353 9.07 -1.28 4.83
N GLY A 354 10.37 -1.33 4.69
CA GLY A 354 11.26 -0.32 5.24
C GLY A 354 11.67 0.74 4.19
N PRO A 355 12.63 1.59 4.51
CA PRO A 355 13.01 2.71 3.64
C PRO A 355 13.50 2.29 2.24
N ILE A 356 14.16 1.14 2.14
CA ILE A 356 14.69 0.63 0.85
C ILE A 356 13.53 0.14 -0.03
N ASP A 357 12.57 -0.57 0.54
CA ASP A 357 11.40 -1.06 -0.18
C ASP A 357 10.49 0.11 -0.60
N ILE A 358 10.29 1.10 0.28
CA ILE A 358 9.56 2.33 -0.05
C ILE A 358 10.23 3.07 -1.22
N ALA A 359 11.57 3.19 -1.23
CA ALA A 359 12.29 3.82 -2.33
C ALA A 359 12.11 3.06 -3.66
N ARG A 360 12.17 1.72 -3.60
CA ARG A 360 11.95 0.84 -4.77
C ARG A 360 10.54 1.05 -5.33
N VAL A 361 9.51 0.92 -4.49
CA VAL A 361 8.10 1.06 -4.91
C VAL A 361 7.80 2.48 -5.40
N SER A 362 8.38 3.52 -4.77
CA SER A 362 8.26 4.90 -5.24
C SER A 362 8.89 5.09 -6.64
N GLY A 363 10.04 4.46 -6.87
CA GLY A 363 10.69 4.48 -8.18
C GLY A 363 9.91 3.72 -9.25
N GLU A 364 9.25 2.63 -8.90
CA GLU A 364 8.35 1.87 -9.78
C GLU A 364 7.11 2.71 -10.13
N ALA A 365 6.43 3.25 -9.13
CA ALA A 365 5.26 4.11 -9.31
C ALA A 365 5.55 5.36 -10.16
N ALA A 366 6.74 5.95 -10.02
CA ALA A 366 7.14 7.11 -10.80
C ALA A 366 7.46 6.81 -12.28
N ARG A 367 7.62 5.53 -12.65
CA ARG A 367 7.84 5.10 -14.05
C ARG A 367 6.56 4.73 -14.76
N GLU A 368 5.51 4.44 -14.01
CA GLU A 368 4.23 4.18 -14.62
C GLU A 368 3.67 5.44 -15.31
N PRO A 369 2.91 5.28 -16.40
CA PRO A 369 2.32 6.43 -17.10
C PRO A 369 1.36 7.20 -16.19
N GLY A 370 1.54 8.53 -16.14
CA GLY A 370 0.68 9.43 -15.38
C GLY A 370 1.11 9.61 -13.93
N TRP A 371 0.35 10.44 -13.19
CA TRP A 371 0.64 10.78 -11.79
C TRP A 371 -0.12 9.90 -10.78
N THR A 372 -1.14 9.19 -11.24
CA THR A 372 -2.05 8.42 -10.38
C THR A 372 -1.33 7.38 -9.52
N PRO A 373 -0.40 6.54 -10.04
CA PRO A 373 0.28 5.53 -9.23
C PRO A 373 1.11 6.15 -8.09
N LEU A 374 1.84 7.23 -8.41
CA LEU A 374 2.65 7.94 -7.42
C LEU A 374 1.78 8.65 -6.37
N LEU A 375 0.66 9.25 -6.77
CA LEU A 375 -0.27 9.90 -5.86
C LEU A 375 -0.95 8.89 -4.93
N LEU A 376 -1.41 7.75 -5.43
CA LEU A 376 -2.01 6.69 -4.61
C LEU A 376 -0.99 6.09 -3.64
N LEU A 377 0.25 5.87 -4.07
CA LEU A 377 1.33 5.45 -3.19
C LEU A 377 1.57 6.50 -2.09
N MET A 378 1.64 7.78 -2.45
CA MET A 378 1.82 8.88 -1.49
C MET A 378 0.65 8.93 -0.49
N ALA A 379 -0.59 8.75 -0.93
CA ALA A 379 -1.75 8.68 -0.05
C ALA A 379 -1.64 7.50 0.93
N GLY A 380 -1.29 6.30 0.46
CA GLY A 380 -1.12 5.12 1.29
C GLY A 380 -0.02 5.29 2.34
N ILE A 381 1.14 5.81 1.96
CA ILE A 381 2.24 6.06 2.91
C ILE A 381 1.86 7.18 3.89
N SER A 382 1.17 8.24 3.43
CA SER A 382 0.70 9.33 4.30
C SER A 382 -0.29 8.83 5.36
N LEU A 383 -1.25 7.99 4.96
CA LEU A 383 -2.19 7.35 5.88
C LEU A 383 -1.45 6.50 6.93
N ASN A 384 -0.51 5.66 6.47
CA ASN A 384 0.29 4.82 7.34
C ASN A 384 1.10 5.66 8.34
N LEU A 385 1.77 6.72 7.87
CA LEU A 385 2.54 7.62 8.73
C LEU A 385 1.65 8.28 9.79
N GLY A 386 0.45 8.76 9.40
CA GLY A 386 -0.52 9.32 10.32
C GLY A 386 -0.95 8.33 11.40
N ILE A 387 -1.25 7.08 11.02
CA ILE A 387 -1.70 6.05 11.97
C ILE A 387 -0.56 5.58 12.86
N PHE A 388 0.65 5.33 12.32
CA PHE A 388 1.80 4.89 13.12
C PHE A 388 2.22 5.95 14.13
N ASN A 389 2.15 7.25 13.77
CA ASN A 389 2.44 8.32 14.70
C ASN A 389 1.42 8.45 15.83
N LEU A 390 0.21 7.90 15.69
CA LEU A 390 -0.78 7.81 16.76
C LEU A 390 -0.57 6.62 17.72
N PHE A 391 0.33 5.69 17.40
CA PHE A 391 0.60 4.57 18.32
C PHE A 391 1.27 5.06 19.61
N PRO A 392 0.96 4.43 20.77
CA PRO A 392 1.41 4.85 22.07
C PRO A 392 2.90 4.49 22.30
N ILE A 393 3.76 4.84 21.34
CA ILE A 393 5.21 4.62 21.41
C ILE A 393 5.85 5.97 21.77
N PRO A 394 6.55 6.08 22.92
CA PRO A 394 7.28 7.30 23.27
C PRO A 394 8.24 7.68 22.13
N ILE A 395 8.43 8.98 21.89
CA ILE A 395 9.13 9.57 20.72
C ILE A 395 8.17 9.86 19.53
N LEU A 396 7.12 9.07 19.31
CA LEU A 396 6.06 9.39 18.37
C LEU A 396 5.01 10.30 19.04
N ASP A 397 4.21 10.98 18.26
CA ASP A 397 3.13 11.86 18.77
C ASP A 397 2.16 11.12 19.67
N GLY A 398 1.81 9.88 19.33
CA GLY A 398 0.96 9.01 20.14
C GLY A 398 1.52 8.73 21.54
N GLY A 399 2.84 8.70 21.68
CA GLY A 399 3.49 8.60 23.00
C GLY A 399 3.33 9.88 23.81
N VAL A 400 3.49 11.05 23.17
CA VAL A 400 3.23 12.35 23.81
C VAL A 400 1.75 12.45 24.22
N ILE A 401 0.83 12.04 23.34
CA ILE A 401 -0.61 11.98 23.61
C ILE A 401 -0.89 11.09 24.83
N LEU A 402 -0.34 9.87 24.86
CA LEU A 402 -0.50 8.93 25.97
C LEU A 402 0.01 9.53 27.30
N LEU A 403 1.21 10.11 27.31
CA LEU A 403 1.77 10.73 28.51
C LEU A 403 0.90 11.90 29.01
N LEU A 404 0.40 12.75 28.10
CA LEU A 404 -0.51 13.86 28.44
C LEU A 404 -1.84 13.36 29.01
N LEU A 405 -2.39 12.26 28.48
CA LEU A 405 -3.61 11.63 29.00
C LEU A 405 -3.38 11.07 30.41
N ILE A 406 -2.25 10.38 30.66
CA ILE A 406 -1.88 9.87 31.99
C ILE A 406 -1.72 11.03 32.96
N GLU A 407 -1.00 12.12 32.60
CA GLU A 407 -0.86 13.32 33.41
C GLU A 407 -2.20 13.99 33.70
N GLY A 408 -3.12 13.97 32.74
CA GLY A 408 -4.49 14.47 32.91
C GLY A 408 -5.27 13.66 33.94
N LEU A 409 -5.22 12.34 33.88
CA LEU A 409 -5.86 11.42 34.82
C LEU A 409 -5.26 11.53 36.23
N MET A 410 -3.94 11.63 36.31
CA MET A 410 -3.21 11.76 37.59
C MET A 410 -3.35 13.18 38.20
N ARG A 411 -3.81 14.16 37.44
CA ARG A 411 -3.86 15.59 37.78
C ARG A 411 -2.51 16.18 38.23
N ARG A 412 -1.42 15.53 37.88
CA ARG A 412 -0.04 15.96 38.13
C ARG A 412 0.86 15.57 36.96
N ASP A 413 1.96 16.30 36.79
CA ASP A 413 2.93 15.99 35.76
C ASP A 413 3.80 14.78 36.18
N ILE A 414 4.17 13.96 35.22
CA ILE A 414 5.14 12.87 35.40
C ILE A 414 6.50 13.51 35.63
N SER A 415 7.26 13.00 36.58
CA SER A 415 8.59 13.54 36.89
C SER A 415 9.52 13.45 35.66
N LEU A 416 10.39 14.44 35.52
CA LEU A 416 11.39 14.53 34.45
C LEU A 416 12.21 13.25 34.32
N HIS A 417 12.66 12.71 35.44
CA HIS A 417 13.47 11.49 35.50
C HIS A 417 12.73 10.27 34.90
N ILE A 418 11.44 10.14 35.19
CA ILE A 418 10.62 9.05 34.62
C ILE A 418 10.43 9.26 33.11
N LYS A 419 10.13 10.48 32.67
CA LYS A 419 10.02 10.79 31.23
C LYS A 419 11.32 10.47 30.50
N GLU A 420 12.46 10.89 31.04
CA GLU A 420 13.78 10.61 30.46
C GLU A 420 14.01 9.11 30.27
N ARG A 421 13.72 8.29 31.30
CA ARG A 421 13.87 6.84 31.23
C ARG A 421 12.94 6.23 30.16
N ILE A 422 11.70 6.72 30.07
CA ILE A 422 10.75 6.29 29.05
C ILE A 422 11.26 6.62 27.64
N TYR A 423 11.74 7.84 27.42
CA TYR A 423 12.29 8.25 26.12
C TYR A 423 13.57 7.50 25.76
N GLN A 424 14.48 7.26 26.72
CA GLN A 424 15.69 6.47 26.51
C GLN A 424 15.36 5.03 26.09
N ALA A 425 14.44 4.38 26.80
CA ALA A 425 14.01 3.02 26.46
C ALA A 425 13.34 2.95 25.08
N ALA A 426 12.48 3.92 24.79
CA ALA A 426 11.81 4.01 23.48
C ALA A 426 12.80 4.28 22.33
N PHE A 427 13.82 5.11 22.57
CA PHE A 427 14.85 5.38 21.58
C PHE A 427 15.66 4.12 21.24
N VAL A 428 16.08 3.36 22.26
CA VAL A 428 16.79 2.09 22.05
C VAL A 428 15.90 1.11 21.28
N PHE A 429 14.62 0.98 21.68
CA PHE A 429 13.66 0.15 20.96
C PHE A 429 13.52 0.58 19.50
N LEU A 430 13.37 1.88 19.22
CA LEU A 430 13.20 2.40 17.87
C LEU A 430 14.43 2.14 16.99
N VAL A 431 15.64 2.32 17.55
CA VAL A 431 16.89 2.04 16.82
C VAL A 431 17.01 0.55 16.47
N LEU A 432 16.72 -0.33 17.43
CA LEU A 432 16.73 -1.78 17.19
C LEU A 432 15.65 -2.19 16.17
N PHE A 433 14.47 -1.62 16.27
CA PHE A 433 13.38 -1.86 15.34
C PHE A 433 13.73 -1.37 13.91
N ALA A 434 14.28 -0.16 13.78
CA ALA A 434 14.73 0.37 12.48
C ALA A 434 15.84 -0.50 11.88
N ALA A 435 16.82 -0.94 12.68
CA ALA A 435 17.87 -1.84 12.23
C ALA A 435 17.28 -3.18 11.73
N MET A 436 16.30 -3.74 12.44
CA MET A 436 15.60 -4.96 12.05
C MET A 436 14.84 -4.77 10.72
N VAL A 437 14.13 -3.65 10.53
CA VAL A 437 13.37 -3.37 9.30
C VAL A 437 14.32 -3.17 8.11
N ILE A 438 15.42 -2.41 8.29
CA ILE A 438 16.45 -2.24 7.26
C ILE A 438 17.09 -3.58 6.89
N PHE A 439 17.44 -4.40 7.88
CA PHE A 439 17.96 -5.74 7.65
C PHE A 439 16.97 -6.61 6.86
N ASN A 440 15.68 -6.52 7.20
CA ASN A 440 14.62 -7.21 6.49
C ASN A 440 14.54 -6.76 5.02
N ASP A 441 14.58 -5.46 4.73
CA ASP A 441 14.58 -4.93 3.36
C ASP A 441 15.79 -5.42 2.54
N ILE A 442 16.98 -5.38 3.14
CA ILE A 442 18.20 -5.88 2.50
C ILE A 442 18.06 -7.37 2.19
N SER A 443 17.52 -8.16 3.12
CA SER A 443 17.33 -9.61 2.94
C SER A 443 16.33 -9.96 1.83
N LYS A 444 15.34 -9.11 1.58
CA LYS A 444 14.40 -9.24 0.46
C LYS A 444 15.04 -8.92 -0.88
N THR A 445 15.91 -7.91 -0.90
CA THR A 445 16.56 -7.42 -2.14
C THR A 445 17.73 -8.30 -2.57
N LEU A 446 18.42 -8.94 -1.61
CA LEU A 446 19.60 -9.81 -1.84
C LEU A 446 19.36 -11.20 -1.23
N PRO A 447 18.61 -12.08 -1.93
CA PRO A 447 18.26 -13.42 -1.40
C PRO A 447 19.48 -14.31 -1.09
N GLY A 448 20.68 -14.01 -1.64
CA GLY A 448 21.92 -14.69 -1.31
C GLY A 448 22.45 -14.40 0.10
N LEU A 449 22.13 -13.23 0.66
CA LEU A 449 22.59 -12.84 2.01
C LEU A 449 21.86 -13.61 3.12
N SER A 450 20.60 -13.99 2.89
CA SER A 450 19.82 -14.76 3.85
C SER A 450 20.34 -16.18 4.10
N LYS A 451 21.24 -16.69 3.22
CA LYS A 451 21.91 -17.99 3.37
C LYS A 451 23.23 -17.91 4.13
N LEU A 452 23.72 -16.70 4.41
CA LEU A 452 25.01 -16.47 5.06
C LEU A 452 24.90 -16.15 6.56
N LEU A 453 23.66 -16.00 7.06
CA LEU A 453 23.42 -15.70 8.49
C LEU A 453 22.53 -16.79 9.10
N PRO A 454 22.83 -17.23 10.35
CA PRO A 454 22.14 -18.32 11.02
C PRO A 454 20.67 -18.04 11.32
#